data_b2568b6e372a55f608aa61216b41cba3
#
_entry.id   b2568b6e372a55f608aa61216b41cba3
#
_cell.length_a   1.000
_cell.length_b   1.000
_cell.length_c   1.000
_cell.angle_alpha   90.00
_cell.angle_beta   90.00
_cell.angle_gamma   90.00
#
_symmetry.space_group_name_H-M   'P 1'
#
loop_
_entity.id
_entity.type
_entity.pdbx_description
1 polymer ?
#
loop_
_entity_poly.entity_id
_entity_poly.type
_entity_poly.pdbx_seq_one_letter_code
_entity_poly.pdbx_strand_id
1 'polypeptide(L)'
;IAFANVFYDLSEDVGADYNKILDMYMDVQQDQTYMEVPGHDGTRGFGGKCLPKDLDFLIETLDQKGINQNWFKHIRELNKGWKEKF
;
A
#
# COMPACT_ATOMS: atom_id res chain seq x y z
N ILE A 1 -3.03 2.02 1.26
CA ILE A 1 -2.64 0.69 0.73
C ILE A 1 -1.17 0.41 1.00
N ALA A 2 -0.29 1.34 0.65
CA ALA A 2 1.15 1.13 0.86
C ALA A 2 1.48 0.99 2.35
N PHE A 3 0.96 1.89 3.19
CA PHE A 3 1.17 1.83 4.64
C PHE A 3 0.71 0.49 5.20
N ALA A 4 -0.46 0.03 4.79
CA ALA A 4 -1.01 -1.25 5.24
C ALA A 4 -0.09 -2.41 4.86
N ASN A 5 0.47 -2.40 3.66
CA ASN A 5 1.38 -3.46 3.20
C ASN A 5 2.70 -3.46 3.96
N VAL A 6 3.23 -2.28 4.30
CA VAL A 6 4.45 -2.18 5.13
C VAL A 6 4.17 -2.71 6.53
N PHE A 7 3.03 -2.35 7.12
CA PHE A 7 2.64 -2.82 8.43
C PHE A 7 2.39 -4.33 8.45
N TYR A 8 1.83 -4.84 7.36
CA TYR A 8 1.66 -6.29 7.22
C TYR A 8 3.01 -7.01 7.24
N ASP A 9 3.98 -6.51 6.48
CA ASP A 9 5.31 -7.11 6.45
C ASP A 9 5.96 -7.07 7.83
N LEU A 10 5.81 -5.97 8.56
CA LEU A 10 6.32 -5.87 9.93
C LEU A 10 5.64 -6.89 10.84
N SER A 11 4.32 -7.04 10.72
CA SER A 11 3.56 -8.01 11.53
C SER A 11 4.06 -9.43 11.29
N GLU A 12 4.31 -9.79 10.03
CA GLU A 12 4.86 -11.12 9.70
C GLU A 12 6.24 -11.31 10.31
N ASP A 13 7.10 -10.30 10.26
CA ASP A 13 8.45 -10.38 10.79
C ASP A 13 8.47 -10.62 12.30
N VAL A 14 7.58 -9.98 13.04
CA VAL A 14 7.54 -10.11 14.51
C VAL A 14 6.59 -11.21 14.98
N GLY A 15 5.96 -11.93 14.06
CA GLY A 15 5.05 -13.03 14.41
C GLY A 15 3.70 -12.59 14.93
N ALA A 16 3.27 -11.36 14.63
CA ALA A 16 1.97 -10.84 15.03
C ALA A 16 0.91 -11.13 13.95
N ASP A 17 -0.36 -11.15 14.38
CA ASP A 17 -1.48 -11.32 13.45
C ASP A 17 -1.96 -9.94 12.99
N TYR A 18 -1.74 -9.63 11.72
CA TYR A 18 -2.12 -8.34 11.14
C TYR A 18 -3.61 -8.07 11.29
N ASN A 19 -4.45 -9.06 11.07
CA ASN A 19 -5.90 -8.87 11.16
C ASN A 19 -6.35 -8.51 12.57
N LYS A 20 -5.72 -9.08 13.58
CA LYS A 20 -6.02 -8.71 14.97
C LYS A 20 -5.57 -7.29 15.29
N ILE A 21 -4.41 -6.89 14.76
CA ILE A 21 -3.93 -5.52 14.92
C ILE A 21 -4.89 -4.54 14.24
N LEU A 22 -5.32 -4.87 13.04
CA LEU A 22 -6.26 -4.04 12.27
C LEU A 22 -7.57 -3.87 13.03
N ASP A 23 -8.13 -4.95 13.58
CA ASP A 23 -9.36 -4.90 14.35
C ASP A 23 -9.24 -4.04 15.61
N MET A 24 -8.05 -4.00 16.21
CA MET A 24 -7.81 -3.18 17.40
C MET A 24 -7.72 -1.69 17.09
N TYR A 25 -7.16 -1.34 15.93
CA TYR A 25 -6.92 0.05 15.58
C TYR A 25 -8.03 0.69 14.77
N MET A 26 -8.77 -0.10 14.03
CA MET A 26 -9.84 0.41 13.18
C MET A 26 -11.18 0.24 13.89
N ASP A 27 -11.91 1.34 14.03
CA ASP A 27 -13.28 1.28 14.51
C ASP A 27 -14.11 0.47 13.51
N VAL A 28 -15.00 -0.38 14.02
CA VAL A 28 -15.85 -1.22 13.19
C VAL A 28 -16.75 -0.40 12.26
N GLN A 29 -16.94 0.87 12.54
CA GLN A 29 -17.75 1.78 11.70
C GLN A 29 -16.94 2.44 10.59
N GLN A 30 -15.62 2.28 10.57
CA GLN A 30 -14.76 2.87 9.56
C GLN A 30 -14.57 1.91 8.40
N ASP A 31 -14.41 2.48 7.21
CA ASP A 31 -14.13 1.69 6.03
C ASP A 31 -12.68 1.22 6.05
N GLN A 32 -12.48 -0.09 6.16
CA GLN A 32 -11.17 -0.71 6.21
C GLN A 32 -10.68 -1.21 4.87
N THR A 33 -11.38 -0.89 3.78
CA THR A 33 -11.10 -1.46 2.45
C THR A 33 -9.64 -1.29 2.04
N TYR A 34 -9.06 -0.11 2.30
CA TYR A 34 -7.69 0.20 1.89
C TYR A 34 -6.64 -0.25 2.90
N MET A 35 -7.06 -0.81 4.03
CA MET A 35 -6.14 -1.33 5.03
C MET A 35 -6.05 -2.86 5.00
N GLU A 36 -6.88 -3.52 4.21
CA GLU A 36 -6.87 -4.97 4.10
C GLU A 36 -5.64 -5.47 3.32
N VAL A 37 -5.01 -6.53 3.80
CA VAL A 37 -3.86 -7.18 3.14
C VAL A 37 -4.07 -8.70 3.21
N PRO A 38 -4.27 -9.40 2.10
CA PRO A 38 -4.44 -8.83 0.75
C PRO A 38 -5.71 -7.98 0.66
N GLY A 39 -5.80 -7.15 -0.38
CA GLY A 39 -6.95 -6.30 -0.59
C GLY A 39 -8.18 -7.07 -1.04
N HIS A 40 -9.25 -6.34 -1.29
CA HIS A 40 -10.53 -6.95 -1.73
C HIS A 40 -10.41 -7.69 -3.07
N ASP A 41 -9.41 -7.35 -3.87
CA ASP A 41 -9.13 -8.04 -5.14
C ASP A 41 -8.28 -9.31 -4.94
N GLY A 42 -7.93 -9.64 -3.70
CA GLY A 42 -7.15 -10.83 -3.37
C GLY A 42 -5.65 -10.69 -3.60
N THR A 43 -5.17 -9.50 -3.94
CA THR A 43 -3.74 -9.29 -4.19
C THR A 43 -3.14 -8.31 -3.18
N ARG A 44 -1.82 -8.36 -3.05
CA ARG A 44 -1.09 -7.40 -2.23
C ARG A 44 -0.72 -6.17 -3.06
N GLY A 45 -0.52 -5.04 -2.37
CA GLY A 45 -0.18 -3.79 -3.03
C GLY A 45 -1.36 -3.22 -3.80
N PHE A 46 -1.08 -2.50 -4.85
CA PHE A 46 -2.09 -1.87 -5.67
C PHE A 46 -1.81 -2.14 -7.15
N GLY A 47 -2.89 -2.31 -7.90
CA GLY A 47 -2.81 -2.64 -9.32
C GLY A 47 -4.01 -2.07 -10.07
N GLY A 48 -4.33 -2.70 -11.20
CA GLY A 48 -5.43 -2.27 -12.05
C GLY A 48 -5.02 -1.14 -12.97
N LYS A 49 -6.01 -0.42 -13.49
CA LYS A 49 -5.77 0.62 -14.49
C LYS A 49 -5.42 1.97 -13.88
N CYS A 50 -6.00 2.30 -12.72
CA CYS A 50 -6.01 3.67 -12.21
C CYS A 50 -4.86 3.96 -11.24
N LEU A 51 -4.69 3.15 -10.19
CA LEU A 51 -3.74 3.50 -9.13
C LEU A 51 -2.29 3.57 -9.61
N PRO A 52 -1.75 2.58 -10.35
CA PRO A 52 -0.38 2.71 -10.86
C PRO A 52 -0.22 3.86 -11.84
N LYS A 53 -1.19 4.07 -12.70
CA LYS A 53 -1.18 5.17 -13.68
C LYS A 53 -1.21 6.52 -12.97
N ASP A 54 -2.07 6.68 -11.97
CA ASP A 54 -2.19 7.92 -11.23
C ASP A 54 -0.93 8.20 -10.42
N LEU A 55 -0.30 7.17 -9.86
CA LEU A 55 0.97 7.31 -9.16
C LEU A 55 2.07 7.78 -10.11
N ASP A 56 2.18 7.18 -11.30
CA ASP A 56 3.17 7.60 -12.29
C ASP A 56 2.95 9.05 -12.72
N PHE A 57 1.70 9.44 -12.92
CA PHE A 57 1.36 10.83 -13.26
C PHE A 57 1.74 11.78 -12.14
N LEU A 58 1.47 11.41 -10.90
CA LEU A 58 1.84 12.24 -9.75
C LEU A 58 3.36 12.42 -9.66
N ILE A 59 4.11 11.33 -9.81
CA ILE A 59 5.58 11.38 -9.75
C ILE A 59 6.11 12.33 -10.82
N GLU A 60 5.62 12.21 -12.06
CA GLU A 60 6.04 13.07 -13.15
C GLU A 60 5.68 14.52 -12.90
N THR A 61 4.47 14.78 -12.40
CA THR A 61 4.02 16.14 -12.10
C THR A 61 4.88 16.79 -11.02
N LEU A 62 5.20 16.05 -9.97
CA LEU A 62 6.07 16.56 -8.90
C LEU A 62 7.47 16.86 -9.42
N ASP A 63 8.00 15.99 -10.27
CA ASP A 63 9.31 16.18 -10.87
C ASP A 63 9.36 17.46 -11.70
N GLN A 64 8.35 17.71 -12.53
CA GLN A 64 8.25 18.89 -13.35
C GLN A 64 8.19 20.17 -12.52
N LYS A 65 7.62 20.10 -11.33
CA LYS A 65 7.48 21.26 -10.43
C LYS A 65 8.66 21.42 -9.47
N GLY A 66 9.66 20.56 -9.55
CA GLY A 66 10.81 20.59 -8.66
C GLY A 66 10.51 20.18 -7.24
N ILE A 67 9.43 19.45 -7.02
CA ILE A 67 9.04 18.92 -5.70
C ILE A 67 9.60 17.51 -5.58
N ASN A 68 10.15 17.18 -4.39
CA ASN A 68 10.74 15.88 -4.14
C ASN A 68 9.69 14.77 -4.26
N GLN A 69 9.93 13.83 -5.17
CA GLN A 69 9.05 12.71 -5.44
C GLN A 69 9.63 11.36 -5.00
N ASN A 70 10.74 11.36 -4.29
CA ASN A 70 11.45 10.12 -3.93
C ASN A 70 10.60 9.17 -3.11
N TRP A 71 9.77 9.69 -2.21
CA TRP A 71 8.87 8.86 -1.41
C TRP A 71 7.91 8.06 -2.29
N PHE A 72 7.32 8.71 -3.28
CA PHE A 72 6.38 8.05 -4.19
C PHE A 72 7.08 7.06 -5.10
N LYS A 73 8.30 7.36 -5.55
CA LYS A 73 9.11 6.40 -6.31
C LYS A 73 9.40 5.16 -5.48
N HIS A 74 9.70 5.32 -4.21
CA HIS A 74 9.97 4.20 -3.31
C HIS A 74 8.72 3.33 -3.13
N ILE A 75 7.56 3.95 -2.96
CA ILE A 75 6.29 3.22 -2.88
C ILE A 75 6.08 2.38 -4.15
N ARG A 76 6.36 2.94 -5.30
CA ARG A 76 6.23 2.22 -6.58
C ARG A 76 7.13 0.99 -6.62
N GLU A 77 8.36 1.12 -6.15
CA GLU A 77 9.29 -0.02 -6.10
C GLU A 77 8.84 -1.08 -5.09
N LEU A 78 8.38 -0.67 -3.92
CA LEU A 78 7.84 -1.60 -2.93
C LEU A 78 6.64 -2.36 -3.48
N ASN A 79 5.78 -1.68 -4.22
CA ASN A 79 4.58 -2.28 -4.80
C ASN A 79 4.91 -3.41 -5.77
N LYS A 80 5.97 -3.28 -6.54
CA LYS A 80 6.41 -4.35 -7.44
C LYS A 80 6.67 -5.64 -6.68
N GLY A 81 7.35 -5.55 -5.54
CA GLY A 81 7.63 -6.71 -4.70
C GLY A 81 6.37 -7.31 -4.10
N TRP A 82 5.43 -6.47 -3.65
CA TRP A 82 4.16 -6.96 -3.10
C TRP A 82 3.34 -7.68 -4.15
N LYS A 83 3.29 -7.17 -5.36
CA LYS A 83 2.52 -7.79 -6.45
C LYS A 83 3.03 -9.17 -6.82
N GLU A 84 4.29 -9.46 -6.58
CA GLU A 84 4.89 -10.76 -6.85
C GLU A 84 4.53 -11.81 -5.78
N LYS A 85 4.04 -11.40 -4.62
CA LYS A 85 3.77 -12.30 -3.50
C LYS A 85 2.39 -12.97 -3.55
N PHE A 86 1.47 -12.43 -4.30
CA PHE A 86 0.11 -12.96 -4.41
C PHE A 86 -0.39 -12.91 -5.85
#